data_7fae03f024314329ebea21c4a1bce4a2
#
_entry.id   7fae03f024314329ebea21c4a1bce4a2
#
_cell.length_a   1.000
_cell.length_b   1.000
_cell.length_c   1.000
_cell.angle_alpha   90.00
_cell.angle_beta   90.00
_cell.angle_gamma   90.00
#
_symmetry.space_group_name_H-M   'P 1'
#
loop_
_entity.id
_entity.type
_entity.pdbx_description
1 polymer ?
#
loop_
_entity_poly.entity_id
_entity_poly.type
_entity_poly.pdbx_seq_one_letter_code
_entity_poly.pdbx_strand_id
1 'polypeptide(L)'
;KAVYRPFPQAVPKYPVIDRENCIYFQKGKCKACQIFCPTNAIDFEQQDRFIQFEVGNIIVATGYDPFDATRIPHYGFGRLPNVITSVQFERMVNASGPTGGRILLKDGTPPKSVGIIHCVGSRDENYNEYCSRVCCMYSLKFAHLVRERLPDAEVYNFYIDIRASGKRYEEFYHRVMMEGANMIRGRVAEVTDVARTADEEGKLIIQVYDTLLGEQRRIPVDMVILSVGVEPRRDARQVAQLFGLGCDFAGFFTERHPKLDPLLTMVEGIYIAGACQGPMAIPETVAQGAGAAARVAGMIGQGTVVMEPIKAHIDAEKCSGCRICNNLCPYKAIVYHEDRKVSEVISALCQGCGTCVAACPSAAITGAHFTRRQLMAQVEGILWDVRQTMAMEASAQSAGSE
;
A
#
# COMPACT_ATOMS: atom_id res chain seq x y z
N LYS A 1 -12.18 24.35 -12.00
CA LYS A 1 -11.13 25.34 -12.32
C LYS A 1 -9.84 24.62 -12.60
N ALA A 2 -9.17 24.91 -13.73
CA ALA A 2 -7.92 24.28 -14.11
C ALA A 2 -6.72 24.73 -13.25
N VAL A 3 -6.78 25.91 -12.62
CA VAL A 3 -5.76 26.42 -11.69
C VAL A 3 -6.29 26.30 -10.27
N TYR A 4 -5.61 25.55 -9.43
CA TYR A 4 -6.03 25.31 -8.04
C TYR A 4 -4.86 24.89 -7.15
N ARG A 5 -5.09 24.90 -5.85
CA ARG A 5 -4.28 24.16 -4.88
C ARG A 5 -5.02 22.86 -4.57
N PRO A 6 -4.33 21.71 -4.47
CA PRO A 6 -4.99 20.45 -4.13
C PRO A 6 -5.83 20.54 -2.86
N PHE A 7 -5.28 21.16 -1.81
CA PHE A 7 -5.96 21.53 -0.56
C PHE A 7 -5.16 22.65 0.14
N PRO A 8 -5.77 23.43 1.02
CA PRO A 8 -5.13 24.60 1.63
C PRO A 8 -3.84 24.33 2.41
N GLN A 9 -3.74 23.12 3.01
CA GLN A 9 -2.60 22.69 3.82
C GLN A 9 -1.54 21.90 3.02
N ALA A 10 -1.68 21.82 1.68
CA ALA A 10 -0.74 21.10 0.83
C ALA A 10 0.71 21.59 1.01
N VAL A 11 1.64 20.65 1.00
CA VAL A 11 3.08 20.93 1.01
C VAL A 11 3.69 20.25 -0.23
N PRO A 12 4.28 21.02 -1.13
CA PRO A 12 4.42 22.49 -1.18
C PRO A 12 3.08 23.20 -1.44
N LYS A 13 2.94 24.44 -0.99
CA LYS A 13 1.72 25.28 -1.16
C LYS A 13 1.60 25.92 -2.54
N TYR A 14 2.20 25.35 -3.56
CA TYR A 14 2.15 25.92 -4.90
C TYR A 14 0.81 25.62 -5.59
N PRO A 15 0.21 26.59 -6.29
CA PRO A 15 -0.87 26.32 -7.23
C PRO A 15 -0.38 25.45 -8.38
N VAL A 16 -1.23 24.56 -8.85
CA VAL A 16 -0.97 23.71 -10.02
C VAL A 16 -1.93 24.07 -11.15
N ILE A 17 -1.49 23.84 -12.38
CA ILE A 17 -2.34 23.94 -13.57
C ILE A 17 -2.60 22.52 -14.06
N ASP A 18 -3.85 22.10 -14.00
CA ASP A 18 -4.31 20.84 -14.55
C ASP A 18 -4.33 20.94 -16.08
N ARG A 19 -3.40 20.30 -16.74
CA ARG A 19 -3.23 20.34 -18.19
C ARG A 19 -4.44 19.75 -18.93
N GLU A 20 -5.06 18.72 -18.38
CA GLU A 20 -6.20 18.02 -18.99
C GLU A 20 -7.46 18.91 -19.00
N ASN A 21 -7.62 19.78 -18.00
CA ASN A 21 -8.77 20.68 -17.88
C ASN A 21 -8.44 22.14 -18.21
N CYS A 22 -7.23 22.46 -18.68
CA CYS A 22 -6.82 23.80 -19.02
C CYS A 22 -7.09 24.10 -20.51
N ILE A 23 -7.92 25.12 -20.79
CA ILE A 23 -8.26 25.55 -22.15
C ILE A 23 -7.02 25.96 -22.95
N TYR A 24 -5.99 26.55 -22.29
CA TYR A 24 -4.76 26.91 -22.98
C TYR A 24 -4.03 25.67 -23.51
N PHE A 25 -3.84 24.65 -22.67
CA PHE A 25 -3.18 23.40 -23.08
C PHE A 25 -4.00 22.58 -24.07
N GLN A 26 -5.33 22.64 -23.99
CA GLN A 26 -6.20 21.92 -24.92
C GLN A 26 -6.36 22.60 -26.28
N LYS A 27 -6.47 23.94 -26.31
CA LYS A 27 -6.92 24.71 -27.49
C LYS A 27 -5.99 25.87 -27.89
N GLY A 28 -4.89 26.08 -27.18
CA GLY A 28 -3.96 27.22 -27.38
C GLY A 28 -4.58 28.59 -27.09
N LYS A 29 -5.79 28.64 -26.53
CA LYS A 29 -6.54 29.86 -26.24
C LYS A 29 -6.76 30.03 -24.76
N CYS A 30 -6.91 31.26 -24.28
CA CYS A 30 -7.02 31.62 -22.87
C CYS A 30 -5.64 31.74 -22.20
N LYS A 31 -5.35 32.86 -21.59
CA LYS A 31 -4.21 33.15 -20.70
C LYS A 31 -4.66 33.95 -19.49
N ALA A 32 -5.94 33.86 -19.11
CA ALA A 32 -6.53 34.68 -18.06
C ALA A 32 -5.75 34.62 -16.74
N CYS A 33 -5.35 33.37 -16.30
CA CYS A 33 -4.57 33.22 -15.07
C CYS A 33 -3.20 33.94 -15.14
N GLN A 34 -2.55 33.98 -16.31
CA GLN A 34 -1.29 34.67 -16.51
C GLN A 34 -1.52 36.20 -16.52
N ILE A 35 -2.54 36.67 -17.24
CA ILE A 35 -2.87 38.10 -17.35
C ILE A 35 -3.19 38.73 -15.98
N PHE A 36 -3.95 37.98 -15.15
CA PHE A 36 -4.37 38.46 -13.82
C PHE A 36 -3.42 38.04 -12.68
N CYS A 37 -2.26 37.47 -12.99
CA CYS A 37 -1.29 37.06 -11.96
C CYS A 37 -0.45 38.31 -11.55
N PRO A 38 -0.59 38.83 -10.32
CA PRO A 38 0.12 40.03 -9.91
C PRO A 38 1.63 39.82 -9.77
N THR A 39 2.07 38.56 -9.58
CA THR A 39 3.48 38.20 -9.43
C THR A 39 4.10 37.61 -10.70
N ASN A 40 3.35 37.57 -11.79
CA ASN A 40 3.76 36.98 -13.07
C ASN A 40 4.35 35.54 -12.93
N ALA A 41 3.81 34.75 -12.01
CA ALA A 41 4.32 33.42 -11.67
C ALA A 41 3.83 32.29 -12.60
N ILE A 42 3.01 32.62 -13.63
CA ILE A 42 2.46 31.63 -14.56
C ILE A 42 3.36 31.50 -15.78
N ASP A 43 4.02 30.38 -15.93
CA ASP A 43 4.82 30.03 -17.09
C ASP A 43 4.23 28.79 -17.77
N PHE A 44 3.64 28.95 -18.95
CA PHE A 44 3.09 27.87 -19.75
C PHE A 44 4.14 27.07 -20.54
N GLU A 45 5.33 27.63 -20.69
CA GLU A 45 6.47 27.04 -21.42
C GLU A 45 7.44 26.30 -20.46
N GLN A 46 7.08 26.25 -19.18
CA GLN A 46 7.90 25.56 -18.17
C GLN A 46 8.15 24.11 -18.56
N GLN A 47 9.45 23.74 -18.56
CA GLN A 47 9.90 22.38 -18.83
C GLN A 47 10.26 21.64 -17.54
N ASP A 48 10.17 20.33 -17.58
CA ASP A 48 10.62 19.48 -16.47
C ASP A 48 12.13 19.65 -16.28
N ARG A 49 12.53 19.81 -15.02
CA ARG A 49 13.93 19.90 -14.64
C ARG A 49 14.33 18.67 -13.88
N PHE A 50 15.28 17.92 -14.42
CA PHE A 50 15.89 16.77 -13.76
C PHE A 50 17.07 17.24 -12.89
N ILE A 51 17.07 16.82 -11.63
CA ILE A 51 18.15 17.07 -10.67
C ILE A 51 18.64 15.72 -10.18
N GLN A 52 19.95 15.52 -10.27
CA GLN A 52 20.60 14.31 -9.76
C GLN A 52 21.14 14.56 -8.36
N PHE A 53 20.82 13.66 -7.43
CA PHE A 53 21.34 13.62 -6.08
C PHE A 53 22.09 12.31 -5.86
N GLU A 54 23.26 12.40 -5.25
CA GLU A 54 23.96 11.24 -4.69
C GLU A 54 23.51 11.08 -3.23
N VAL A 55 22.94 9.92 -2.89
CA VAL A 55 22.34 9.66 -1.58
C VAL A 55 22.85 8.34 -1.00
N GLY A 56 23.04 8.28 0.31
CA GLY A 56 23.48 7.06 0.99
C GLY A 56 22.36 6.06 1.24
N ASN A 57 21.13 6.54 1.44
CA ASN A 57 19.97 5.70 1.73
C ASN A 57 18.70 6.27 1.08
N ILE A 58 17.72 5.41 0.87
CA ILE A 58 16.41 5.76 0.31
C ILE A 58 15.32 5.27 1.27
N ILE A 59 14.35 6.11 1.59
CA ILE A 59 13.13 5.73 2.29
C ILE A 59 11.96 5.82 1.33
N VAL A 60 11.36 4.68 0.99
CA VAL A 60 10.18 4.59 0.14
C VAL A 60 8.94 4.69 1.01
N ALA A 61 8.18 5.76 0.85
CA ALA A 61 6.99 6.07 1.62
C ALA A 61 5.86 6.58 0.71
N THR A 62 5.57 5.83 -0.36
CA THR A 62 4.67 6.23 -1.44
C THR A 62 3.19 6.20 -1.06
N GLY A 63 2.84 5.61 0.09
CA GLY A 63 1.46 5.54 0.58
C GLY A 63 0.60 4.51 -0.15
N TYR A 64 -0.68 4.83 -0.33
CA TYR A 64 -1.70 3.93 -0.86
C TYR A 64 -2.68 4.67 -1.78
N ASP A 65 -3.49 3.92 -2.52
CA ASP A 65 -4.67 4.45 -3.21
C ASP A 65 -5.95 3.95 -2.51
N PRO A 66 -7.01 4.79 -2.39
CA PRO A 66 -8.32 4.31 -1.93
C PRO A 66 -8.92 3.37 -2.99
N PHE A 67 -9.63 2.35 -2.53
CA PHE A 67 -10.36 1.46 -3.43
C PHE A 67 -11.36 2.24 -4.30
N ASP A 68 -11.38 1.95 -5.59
CA ASP A 68 -12.34 2.54 -6.52
C ASP A 68 -13.73 1.91 -6.35
N ALA A 69 -14.64 2.64 -5.72
CA ALA A 69 -16.00 2.19 -5.45
C ALA A 69 -16.85 1.95 -6.71
N THR A 70 -16.46 2.45 -7.90
CA THR A 70 -17.15 2.16 -9.16
C THR A 70 -17.07 0.69 -9.55
N ARG A 71 -16.08 -0.04 -9.03
CA ARG A 71 -15.92 -1.48 -9.23
C ARG A 71 -17.01 -2.30 -8.56
N ILE A 72 -17.80 -1.71 -7.63
CA ILE A 72 -18.93 -2.34 -6.95
C ILE A 72 -20.24 -1.63 -7.37
N PRO A 73 -20.78 -1.93 -8.56
CA PRO A 73 -21.88 -1.17 -9.14
C PRO A 73 -23.19 -1.28 -8.35
N HIS A 74 -23.40 -2.35 -7.58
CA HIS A 74 -24.57 -2.53 -6.74
C HIS A 74 -24.61 -1.62 -5.51
N TYR A 75 -23.50 -0.93 -5.17
CA TYR A 75 -23.52 0.12 -4.16
C TYR A 75 -23.90 1.50 -4.72
N GLY A 76 -24.07 1.62 -6.04
CA GLY A 76 -24.64 2.81 -6.69
C GLY A 76 -23.72 4.02 -6.77
N PHE A 77 -22.44 3.92 -6.38
CA PHE A 77 -21.48 5.03 -6.52
C PHE A 77 -21.34 5.48 -7.97
N GLY A 78 -21.42 6.80 -8.19
CA GLY A 78 -21.40 7.41 -9.53
C GLY A 78 -22.73 7.35 -10.29
N ARG A 79 -23.69 6.51 -9.88
CA ARG A 79 -25.03 6.38 -10.46
C ARG A 79 -26.10 7.05 -9.59
N LEU A 80 -26.12 6.77 -8.30
CA LEU A 80 -27.08 7.32 -7.36
C LEU A 80 -26.55 8.62 -6.76
N PRO A 81 -27.35 9.71 -6.76
CA PRO A 81 -26.98 10.93 -6.04
C PRO A 81 -26.88 10.63 -4.54
N ASN A 82 -26.01 11.34 -3.83
CA ASN A 82 -25.79 11.20 -2.39
C ASN A 82 -25.18 9.85 -1.93
N VAL A 83 -24.72 8.99 -2.85
CA VAL A 83 -23.78 7.90 -2.55
C VAL A 83 -22.37 8.44 -2.76
N ILE A 84 -21.62 8.58 -1.68
CA ILE A 84 -20.28 9.17 -1.68
C ILE A 84 -19.26 8.25 -1.00
N THR A 85 -17.98 8.42 -1.32
CA THR A 85 -16.92 7.68 -0.64
C THR A 85 -16.51 8.33 0.68
N SER A 86 -15.87 7.56 1.56
CA SER A 86 -15.27 8.06 2.79
C SER A 86 -14.33 9.26 2.57
N VAL A 87 -13.54 9.25 1.49
CA VAL A 87 -12.63 10.34 1.14
C VAL A 87 -13.40 11.62 0.76
N GLN A 88 -14.50 11.47 0.01
CA GLN A 88 -15.37 12.60 -0.33
C GLN A 88 -16.07 13.16 0.90
N PHE A 89 -16.53 12.28 1.81
CA PHE A 89 -17.12 12.73 3.07
C PHE A 89 -16.10 13.45 3.96
N GLU A 90 -14.89 12.90 4.11
CA GLU A 90 -13.79 13.56 4.84
C GLU A 90 -13.50 14.96 4.28
N ARG A 91 -13.49 15.10 2.96
CA ARG A 91 -13.30 16.39 2.30
C ARG A 91 -14.50 17.34 2.53
N MET A 92 -15.71 16.83 2.57
CA MET A 92 -16.93 17.60 2.83
C MET A 92 -16.93 18.19 4.25
N VAL A 93 -16.61 17.38 5.26
CA VAL A 93 -16.62 17.80 6.67
C VAL A 93 -15.43 18.65 7.09
N ASN A 94 -14.44 18.80 6.25
CA ASN A 94 -13.29 19.69 6.51
C ASN A 94 -13.72 21.16 6.33
N ALA A 95 -13.33 22.04 7.25
CA ALA A 95 -13.64 23.47 7.21
C ALA A 95 -13.18 24.16 5.92
N SER A 96 -12.12 23.66 5.30
CA SER A 96 -11.62 24.11 3.98
C SER A 96 -12.24 23.36 2.80
N GLY A 97 -13.20 22.48 3.06
CA GLY A 97 -13.91 21.69 2.07
C GLY A 97 -14.90 22.50 1.23
N PRO A 98 -15.51 21.85 0.21
CA PRO A 98 -16.39 22.53 -0.73
C PRO A 98 -17.66 23.10 -0.08
N THR A 99 -18.08 22.57 1.07
CA THR A 99 -19.26 22.99 1.81
C THR A 99 -18.95 23.85 3.05
N GLY A 100 -17.68 24.20 3.27
CA GLY A 100 -17.24 24.88 4.49
C GLY A 100 -17.43 24.03 5.75
N GLY A 101 -17.31 22.70 5.62
CA GLY A 101 -17.44 21.76 6.72
C GLY A 101 -18.87 21.32 7.02
N ARG A 102 -19.86 21.80 6.30
CA ARG A 102 -21.27 21.38 6.47
C ARG A 102 -21.53 20.04 5.76
N ILE A 103 -22.34 19.18 6.37
CA ILE A 103 -22.79 17.92 5.78
C ILE A 103 -24.06 18.22 4.98
N LEU A 104 -23.94 18.12 3.65
CA LEU A 104 -25.01 18.50 2.72
C LEU A 104 -25.22 17.43 1.66
N LEU A 105 -26.48 17.23 1.29
CA LEU A 105 -26.87 16.48 0.11
C LEU A 105 -26.52 17.27 -1.18
N LYS A 106 -26.67 16.62 -2.31
CA LYS A 106 -26.38 17.24 -3.63
C LYS A 106 -27.26 18.47 -3.92
N ASP A 107 -28.46 18.54 -3.37
CA ASP A 107 -29.37 19.68 -3.48
C ASP A 107 -29.05 20.82 -2.50
N GLY A 108 -28.07 20.64 -1.63
CA GLY A 108 -27.66 21.64 -0.64
C GLY A 108 -28.38 21.57 0.70
N THR A 109 -29.30 20.62 0.90
CA THR A 109 -29.98 20.40 2.17
C THR A 109 -29.21 19.45 3.10
N PRO A 110 -29.34 19.55 4.44
CA PRO A 110 -28.72 18.59 5.35
C PRO A 110 -29.49 17.25 5.32
N PRO A 111 -28.80 16.09 5.38
CA PRO A 111 -29.43 14.79 5.49
C PRO A 111 -30.10 14.61 6.86
N LYS A 112 -31.23 13.93 6.89
CA LYS A 112 -31.92 13.47 8.12
C LYS A 112 -31.49 12.06 8.51
N SER A 113 -30.93 11.31 7.58
CA SER A 113 -30.44 9.95 7.82
C SER A 113 -29.22 9.63 6.96
N VAL A 114 -28.24 8.96 7.57
CA VAL A 114 -26.95 8.63 6.94
C VAL A 114 -26.62 7.16 7.17
N GLY A 115 -26.38 6.42 6.10
CA GLY A 115 -25.88 5.05 6.15
C GLY A 115 -24.40 4.99 5.86
N ILE A 116 -23.62 4.31 6.70
CA ILE A 116 -22.17 4.11 6.54
C ILE A 116 -21.90 2.64 6.30
N ILE A 117 -21.44 2.30 5.11
CA ILE A 117 -21.15 0.91 4.70
C ILE A 117 -19.66 0.63 4.88
N HIS A 118 -19.34 -0.30 5.76
CA HIS A 118 -17.95 -0.70 6.05
C HIS A 118 -17.40 -1.69 5.02
N CYS A 119 -16.10 -1.86 4.99
CA CYS A 119 -15.36 -2.87 4.22
C CYS A 119 -15.60 -2.82 2.70
N VAL A 120 -15.87 -1.64 2.12
CA VAL A 120 -16.08 -1.51 0.68
C VAL A 120 -14.77 -1.81 -0.07
N GLY A 121 -14.73 -2.92 -0.81
CA GLY A 121 -13.54 -3.39 -1.52
C GLY A 121 -12.50 -4.09 -0.62
N SER A 122 -12.87 -4.46 0.62
CA SER A 122 -12.01 -5.19 1.56
C SER A 122 -12.74 -6.39 2.13
N ARG A 123 -12.00 -7.43 2.54
CA ARG A 123 -12.54 -8.68 3.11
C ARG A 123 -13.53 -9.33 2.15
N ASP A 124 -13.19 -9.35 0.88
CA ASP A 124 -14.01 -9.82 -0.22
C ASP A 124 -13.13 -10.55 -1.25
N GLU A 125 -13.45 -11.81 -1.51
CA GLU A 125 -12.72 -12.66 -2.45
C GLU A 125 -12.75 -12.12 -3.89
N ASN A 126 -13.78 -11.33 -4.26
CA ASN A 126 -13.88 -10.73 -5.59
C ASN A 126 -13.01 -9.47 -5.76
N TYR A 127 -12.48 -8.90 -4.67
CA TYR A 127 -11.69 -7.66 -4.68
C TYR A 127 -10.41 -7.82 -3.87
N ASN A 128 -10.46 -7.50 -2.58
CA ASN A 128 -9.31 -7.63 -1.69
C ASN A 128 -9.71 -8.50 -0.48
N GLU A 129 -9.07 -9.64 -0.33
CA GLU A 129 -9.34 -10.57 0.77
C GLU A 129 -8.91 -9.99 2.13
N TYR A 130 -7.91 -9.13 2.14
CA TYR A 130 -7.37 -8.54 3.36
C TYR A 130 -8.27 -7.46 3.96
N CYS A 131 -8.09 -7.19 5.25
CA CYS A 131 -8.70 -6.07 5.96
C CYS A 131 -7.86 -4.80 5.77
N SER A 132 -8.48 -3.71 5.38
CA SER A 132 -7.83 -2.39 5.29
C SER A 132 -7.52 -1.73 6.64
N ARG A 133 -7.81 -2.37 7.78
CA ARG A 133 -7.48 -2.01 9.17
C ARG A 133 -8.00 -0.67 9.68
N VAL A 134 -8.18 0.32 8.80
CA VAL A 134 -8.53 1.71 9.18
C VAL A 134 -10.02 2.01 9.05
N CYS A 135 -10.78 1.22 8.25
CA CYS A 135 -12.17 1.54 7.90
C CYS A 135 -13.08 1.64 9.12
N CYS A 136 -13.00 0.73 10.08
CA CYS A 136 -13.87 0.75 11.26
C CYS A 136 -13.70 2.04 12.05
N MET A 137 -12.46 2.46 12.30
CA MET A 137 -12.21 3.64 13.12
C MET A 137 -12.61 4.94 12.44
N TYR A 138 -12.35 5.10 11.14
CA TYR A 138 -12.79 6.33 10.48
C TYR A 138 -14.31 6.33 10.23
N SER A 139 -14.96 5.17 10.05
CA SER A 139 -16.42 5.08 9.96
C SER A 139 -17.09 5.47 11.27
N LEU A 140 -16.55 5.02 12.41
CA LEU A 140 -16.99 5.46 13.73
C LEU A 140 -16.79 6.96 13.92
N LYS A 141 -15.66 7.52 13.46
CA LYS A 141 -15.44 8.98 13.47
C LYS A 141 -16.51 9.70 12.63
N PHE A 142 -16.90 9.17 11.48
CA PHE A 142 -17.94 9.78 10.66
C PHE A 142 -19.30 9.73 11.34
N ALA A 143 -19.65 8.61 11.96
CA ALA A 143 -20.88 8.50 12.74
C ALA A 143 -20.92 9.54 13.86
N HIS A 144 -19.82 9.69 14.62
CA HIS A 144 -19.67 10.72 15.64
C HIS A 144 -19.84 12.14 15.05
N LEU A 145 -19.16 12.46 13.94
CA LEU A 145 -19.25 13.77 13.30
C LEU A 145 -20.66 14.09 12.78
N VAL A 146 -21.39 13.11 12.28
CA VAL A 146 -22.78 13.30 11.87
C VAL A 146 -23.63 13.62 13.08
N ARG A 147 -23.53 12.84 14.16
CA ARG A 147 -24.28 13.08 15.42
C ARG A 147 -23.94 14.43 16.06
N GLU A 148 -22.67 14.84 16.03
CA GLU A 148 -22.22 16.12 16.57
C GLU A 148 -22.81 17.32 15.78
N ARG A 149 -22.83 17.22 14.45
CA ARG A 149 -23.20 18.36 13.58
C ARG A 149 -24.68 18.37 13.18
N LEU A 150 -25.32 17.22 13.22
CA LEU A 150 -26.73 16.99 12.90
C LEU A 150 -27.35 16.13 14.00
N PRO A 151 -27.64 16.70 15.19
CA PRO A 151 -28.08 15.93 16.35
C PRO A 151 -29.40 15.14 16.12
N ASP A 152 -30.27 15.63 15.23
CA ASP A 152 -31.53 15.01 14.88
C ASP A 152 -31.41 13.96 13.76
N ALA A 153 -30.24 13.81 13.13
CA ALA A 153 -30.06 12.86 12.05
C ALA A 153 -29.84 11.43 12.57
N GLU A 154 -30.49 10.47 11.95
CA GLU A 154 -30.28 9.06 12.22
C GLU A 154 -28.97 8.58 11.53
N VAL A 155 -28.16 7.80 12.23
CA VAL A 155 -26.91 7.26 11.71
C VAL A 155 -26.93 5.75 11.81
N TYR A 156 -26.64 5.08 10.69
CA TYR A 156 -26.58 3.63 10.59
C TYR A 156 -25.19 3.19 10.13
N ASN A 157 -24.55 2.29 10.90
CA ASN A 157 -23.30 1.64 10.53
C ASN A 157 -23.56 0.18 10.14
N PHE A 158 -23.24 -0.18 8.91
CA PHE A 158 -23.38 -1.53 8.39
C PHE A 158 -21.99 -2.20 8.38
N TYR A 159 -21.80 -3.22 9.20
CA TYR A 159 -20.50 -3.79 9.46
C TYR A 159 -20.54 -5.33 9.53
N ILE A 160 -19.39 -5.97 9.22
CA ILE A 160 -19.21 -7.43 9.37
C ILE A 160 -18.78 -7.74 10.80
N ASP A 161 -17.73 -7.11 11.27
CA ASP A 161 -17.24 -7.03 12.65
C ASP A 161 -16.50 -5.69 12.82
N ILE A 162 -16.45 -5.18 14.06
CA ILE A 162 -15.69 -3.96 14.37
C ILE A 162 -14.27 -4.34 14.81
N ARG A 163 -13.29 -3.75 14.17
CA ARG A 163 -11.86 -3.91 14.48
C ARG A 163 -11.32 -2.62 15.09
N ALA A 164 -11.34 -2.57 16.43
CA ALA A 164 -10.94 -1.42 17.24
C ALA A 164 -9.73 -1.77 18.13
N SER A 165 -8.68 -2.36 17.55
CA SER A 165 -7.55 -2.94 18.28
C SER A 165 -6.49 -1.95 18.77
N GLY A 166 -6.72 -0.64 18.65
CA GLY A 166 -5.79 0.39 19.14
C GLY A 166 -6.12 0.86 20.56
N LYS A 167 -5.16 1.51 21.20
CA LYS A 167 -5.36 2.12 22.52
C LYS A 167 -6.50 3.16 22.46
N ARG A 168 -7.52 3.01 23.30
CA ARG A 168 -8.73 3.83 23.37
C ARG A 168 -9.68 3.70 22.16
N TYR A 169 -9.47 2.74 21.26
CA TYR A 169 -10.33 2.57 20.11
C TYR A 169 -11.64 1.87 20.49
N GLU A 170 -11.57 0.90 21.40
CA GLU A 170 -12.75 0.22 21.94
C GLU A 170 -13.64 1.19 22.71
N GLU A 171 -13.06 2.04 23.56
CA GLU A 171 -13.80 3.05 24.31
C GLU A 171 -14.44 4.09 23.37
N PHE A 172 -13.79 4.40 22.26
CA PHE A 172 -14.36 5.26 21.23
C PHE A 172 -15.55 4.59 20.53
N TYR A 173 -15.44 3.31 20.22
CA TYR A 173 -16.55 2.52 19.68
C TYR A 173 -17.77 2.53 20.60
N HIS A 174 -17.57 2.23 21.89
CA HIS A 174 -18.64 2.29 22.89
C HIS A 174 -19.28 3.69 23.00
N ARG A 175 -18.47 4.73 22.97
CA ARG A 175 -18.96 6.11 22.98
C ARG A 175 -19.86 6.40 21.78
N VAL A 176 -19.48 6.03 20.58
CA VAL A 176 -20.28 6.25 19.37
C VAL A 176 -21.63 5.51 19.43
N MET A 177 -21.65 4.30 20.00
CA MET A 177 -22.92 3.60 20.25
C MET A 177 -23.79 4.36 21.25
N MET A 178 -23.21 4.88 22.35
CA MET A 178 -23.95 5.67 23.36
C MET A 178 -24.45 7.01 22.81
N GLU A 179 -23.81 7.57 21.78
CA GLU A 179 -24.28 8.74 21.03
C GLU A 179 -25.49 8.44 20.14
N GLY A 180 -25.96 7.19 20.12
CA GLY A 180 -27.17 6.76 19.39
C GLY A 180 -26.92 6.37 17.93
N ALA A 181 -25.72 5.98 17.57
CA ALA A 181 -25.46 5.39 16.27
C ALA A 181 -26.00 3.95 16.20
N ASN A 182 -26.84 3.66 15.21
CA ASN A 182 -27.41 2.34 14.98
C ASN A 182 -26.36 1.41 14.37
N MET A 183 -26.05 0.30 15.06
CA MET A 183 -25.03 -0.66 14.64
C MET A 183 -25.70 -1.91 14.07
N ILE A 184 -25.66 -2.11 12.76
CA ILE A 184 -26.31 -3.22 12.05
C ILE A 184 -25.23 -4.20 11.56
N ARG A 185 -25.21 -5.39 12.15
CA ARG A 185 -24.25 -6.43 11.79
C ARG A 185 -24.71 -7.21 10.57
N GLY A 186 -24.16 -6.90 9.42
CA GLY A 186 -24.46 -7.57 8.17
C GLY A 186 -23.70 -6.94 7.02
N ARG A 187 -23.47 -7.75 5.98
CA ARG A 187 -22.92 -7.22 4.72
C ARG A 187 -24.07 -6.67 3.90
N VAL A 188 -23.92 -5.44 3.45
CA VAL A 188 -24.90 -4.80 2.56
C VAL A 188 -24.91 -5.53 1.21
N ALA A 189 -26.10 -5.91 0.75
CA ALA A 189 -26.28 -6.56 -0.54
C ALA A 189 -26.29 -5.55 -1.69
N GLU A 190 -27.08 -4.45 -1.51
CA GLU A 190 -27.13 -3.38 -2.52
C GLU A 190 -27.62 -2.06 -1.90
N VAL A 191 -27.39 -0.98 -2.66
CA VAL A 191 -28.01 0.33 -2.46
C VAL A 191 -28.83 0.65 -3.70
N THR A 192 -30.12 0.93 -3.52
CA THR A 192 -31.07 1.20 -4.59
C THR A 192 -31.92 2.44 -4.29
N ASP A 193 -32.53 3.04 -5.30
CA ASP A 193 -33.52 4.09 -5.21
C ASP A 193 -34.93 3.60 -5.58
N VAL A 194 -35.09 2.28 -5.75
CA VAL A 194 -36.37 1.65 -6.08
C VAL A 194 -37.17 1.45 -4.81
N ALA A 195 -38.12 2.39 -4.53
CA ALA A 195 -39.02 2.34 -3.40
C ALA A 195 -40.07 1.20 -3.57
N ARG A 196 -40.37 0.54 -2.44
CA ARG A 196 -41.49 -0.44 -2.33
C ARG A 196 -42.58 0.03 -1.41
N THR A 197 -42.29 1.02 -0.58
CA THR A 197 -43.19 1.58 0.42
C THR A 197 -43.17 3.12 0.36
N ALA A 198 -44.17 3.80 0.89
CA ALA A 198 -44.24 5.26 0.82
C ALA A 198 -43.12 5.96 1.62
N ASP A 199 -42.63 5.34 2.68
CA ASP A 199 -41.48 5.86 3.47
C ASP A 199 -40.11 5.72 2.78
N GLU A 200 -40.04 4.87 1.75
CA GLU A 200 -38.87 4.72 0.89
C GLU A 200 -38.83 5.73 -0.26
N GLU A 201 -39.91 6.41 -0.57
CA GLU A 201 -39.97 7.34 -1.70
C GLU A 201 -38.99 8.49 -1.57
N GLY A 202 -38.17 8.69 -2.62
CA GLY A 202 -37.15 9.74 -2.67
C GLY A 202 -35.88 9.46 -1.81
N LYS A 203 -35.78 8.27 -1.23
CA LYS A 203 -34.62 7.84 -0.41
C LYS A 203 -33.69 6.89 -1.16
N LEU A 204 -32.49 6.74 -0.61
CA LEU A 204 -31.61 5.61 -0.90
C LEU A 204 -31.96 4.47 0.05
N ILE A 205 -32.15 3.29 -0.47
CA ILE A 205 -32.54 2.11 0.32
C ILE A 205 -31.35 1.17 0.42
N ILE A 206 -30.88 0.92 1.63
CA ILE A 206 -29.81 -0.03 1.92
C ILE A 206 -30.45 -1.38 2.24
N GLN A 207 -30.14 -2.39 1.42
CA GLN A 207 -30.61 -3.77 1.63
C GLN A 207 -29.52 -4.57 2.34
N VAL A 208 -29.86 -5.14 3.47
CA VAL A 208 -28.93 -5.90 4.31
C VAL A 208 -29.64 -7.06 5.01
N TYR A 209 -28.93 -8.18 5.20
CA TYR A 209 -29.34 -9.20 6.14
C TYR A 209 -28.75 -8.89 7.51
N ASP A 210 -29.58 -8.50 8.47
CA ASP A 210 -29.17 -8.24 9.84
C ASP A 210 -28.92 -9.57 10.55
N THR A 211 -27.66 -9.91 10.77
CA THR A 211 -27.28 -11.21 11.36
C THR A 211 -27.58 -11.33 12.86
N LEU A 212 -27.89 -10.23 13.54
CA LEU A 212 -28.28 -10.23 14.95
C LEU A 212 -29.78 -10.45 15.11
N LEU A 213 -30.59 -9.87 14.21
CA LEU A 213 -32.03 -10.06 14.20
C LEU A 213 -32.46 -11.29 13.39
N GLY A 214 -31.61 -11.78 12.49
CA GLY A 214 -31.91 -12.95 11.64
C GLY A 214 -32.87 -12.63 10.48
N GLU A 215 -32.95 -11.39 10.03
CA GLU A 215 -33.94 -10.94 9.03
C GLU A 215 -33.30 -10.04 7.95
N GLN A 216 -33.95 -10.01 6.78
CA GLN A 216 -33.65 -9.04 5.74
C GLN A 216 -34.27 -7.69 6.07
N ARG A 217 -33.46 -6.64 5.99
CA ARG A 217 -33.93 -5.26 6.24
C ARG A 217 -33.69 -4.39 5.01
N ARG A 218 -34.64 -3.45 4.85
CA ARG A 218 -34.53 -2.35 3.89
C ARG A 218 -34.56 -1.05 4.71
N ILE A 219 -33.50 -0.30 4.66
CA ILE A 219 -33.30 0.89 5.49
C ILE A 219 -33.18 2.11 4.59
N PRO A 220 -34.24 2.99 4.60
CA PRO A 220 -34.21 4.21 3.81
C PRO A 220 -33.33 5.27 4.48
N VAL A 221 -32.40 5.87 3.69
CA VAL A 221 -31.49 6.92 4.14
C VAL A 221 -31.37 8.02 3.08
N ASP A 222 -30.97 9.24 3.50
CA ASP A 222 -30.76 10.36 2.60
C ASP A 222 -29.36 10.33 1.95
N MET A 223 -28.37 9.84 2.70
CA MET A 223 -26.97 9.78 2.25
C MET A 223 -26.37 8.42 2.57
N VAL A 224 -25.54 7.92 1.66
CA VAL A 224 -24.72 6.72 1.86
C VAL A 224 -23.26 7.07 1.76
N ILE A 225 -22.48 6.68 2.78
CA ILE A 225 -21.02 6.81 2.81
C ILE A 225 -20.42 5.43 2.65
N LEU A 226 -19.66 5.23 1.58
CA LEU A 226 -18.92 4.01 1.30
C LEU A 226 -17.54 4.08 1.94
N SER A 227 -17.32 3.27 2.98
CA SER A 227 -16.04 3.17 3.66
C SER A 227 -15.06 2.32 2.84
N VAL A 228 -14.43 2.96 1.87
CA VAL A 228 -13.54 2.32 0.89
C VAL A 228 -12.24 1.81 1.53
N GLY A 229 -11.78 0.67 1.05
CA GLY A 229 -10.54 0.05 1.49
C GLY A 229 -9.29 0.79 1.03
N VAL A 230 -8.14 0.25 1.44
CA VAL A 230 -6.80 0.70 1.10
C VAL A 230 -6.19 -0.29 0.13
N GLU A 231 -5.71 0.18 -1.01
CA GLU A 231 -5.01 -0.61 -2.03
C GLU A 231 -3.57 -0.11 -2.21
N PRO A 232 -2.64 -0.94 -2.69
CA PRO A 232 -1.34 -0.45 -3.12
C PRO A 232 -1.50 0.68 -4.14
N ARG A 233 -0.54 1.59 -4.16
CA ARG A 233 -0.51 2.62 -5.20
C ARG A 233 -0.50 1.97 -6.59
N ARG A 234 -1.22 2.58 -7.56
CA ARG A 234 -1.24 2.14 -8.96
C ARG A 234 0.14 2.06 -9.61
N ASP A 235 1.10 2.86 -9.13
CA ASP A 235 2.49 2.89 -9.59
C ASP A 235 3.44 2.01 -8.73
N ALA A 236 2.93 1.27 -7.74
CA ALA A 236 3.75 0.46 -6.83
C ALA A 236 4.65 -0.53 -7.57
N ARG A 237 4.14 -1.19 -8.62
CA ARG A 237 4.95 -2.12 -9.44
C ARG A 237 6.09 -1.42 -10.17
N GLN A 238 5.89 -0.20 -10.65
CA GLN A 238 6.94 0.59 -11.31
C GLN A 238 8.03 0.99 -10.30
N VAL A 239 7.62 1.42 -9.11
CA VAL A 239 8.53 1.74 -8.00
C VAL A 239 9.31 0.49 -7.57
N ALA A 240 8.64 -0.66 -7.44
CA ALA A 240 9.28 -1.93 -7.12
C ALA A 240 10.34 -2.32 -8.17
N GLN A 241 10.03 -2.20 -9.46
CA GLN A 241 10.98 -2.47 -10.53
C GLN A 241 12.17 -1.50 -10.52
N LEU A 242 11.91 -0.22 -10.24
CA LEU A 242 12.95 0.81 -10.21
C LEU A 242 13.99 0.54 -9.12
N PHE A 243 13.54 0.09 -7.95
CA PHE A 243 14.40 -0.10 -6.77
C PHE A 243 14.69 -1.58 -6.45
N GLY A 244 14.18 -2.53 -7.21
CA GLY A 244 14.35 -3.96 -6.95
C GLY A 244 13.61 -4.46 -5.70
N LEU A 245 12.46 -3.85 -5.37
CA LEU A 245 11.70 -4.20 -4.18
C LEU A 245 10.80 -5.43 -4.41
N GLY A 246 10.63 -6.24 -3.37
CA GLY A 246 9.61 -7.27 -3.32
C GLY A 246 8.22 -6.69 -3.07
N CYS A 247 7.20 -7.37 -3.57
CA CYS A 247 5.81 -7.10 -3.24
C CYS A 247 5.14 -8.38 -2.74
N ASP A 248 4.18 -8.21 -1.83
CA ASP A 248 3.30 -9.31 -1.42
C ASP A 248 2.25 -9.62 -2.51
N PHE A 249 1.38 -10.61 -2.24
CA PHE A 249 0.32 -11.00 -3.17
C PHE A 249 -0.69 -9.87 -3.44
N ALA A 250 -0.86 -8.94 -2.51
CA ALA A 250 -1.74 -7.78 -2.66
C ALA A 250 -1.07 -6.62 -3.43
N GLY A 251 0.25 -6.63 -3.56
CA GLY A 251 1.06 -5.61 -4.25
C GLY A 251 1.67 -4.55 -3.33
N PHE A 252 1.60 -4.71 -2.00
CA PHE A 252 2.34 -3.87 -1.06
C PHE A 252 3.80 -4.28 -1.00
N PHE A 253 4.69 -3.33 -0.73
CA PHE A 253 6.13 -3.63 -0.61
C PHE A 253 6.41 -4.50 0.61
N THR A 254 7.34 -5.45 0.44
CA THR A 254 7.73 -6.35 1.52
C THR A 254 9.01 -5.90 2.19
N GLU A 255 9.02 -6.02 3.50
CA GLU A 255 10.19 -5.86 4.36
C GLU A 255 11.11 -7.08 4.29
N ARG A 256 12.35 -6.92 4.78
CA ARG A 256 13.32 -8.01 4.90
C ARG A 256 12.83 -9.12 5.82
N HIS A 257 12.29 -8.74 6.98
CA HIS A 257 11.77 -9.68 7.96
C HIS A 257 10.69 -9.01 8.83
N PRO A 258 9.46 -9.55 8.88
CA PRO A 258 8.33 -8.87 9.51
C PRO A 258 8.48 -8.64 11.01
N LYS A 259 9.33 -9.40 11.70
CA LYS A 259 9.55 -9.26 13.14
C LYS A 259 10.90 -8.65 13.51
N LEU A 260 11.96 -9.00 12.78
CA LEU A 260 13.33 -8.63 13.12
C LEU A 260 13.82 -7.38 12.40
N ASP A 261 13.36 -7.14 11.18
CA ASP A 261 13.74 -5.98 10.38
C ASP A 261 12.57 -5.47 9.52
N PRO A 262 11.54 -4.91 10.17
CA PRO A 262 10.27 -4.59 9.51
C PRO A 262 10.31 -3.32 8.64
N LEU A 263 11.42 -2.61 8.57
CA LEU A 263 11.55 -1.34 7.85
C LEU A 263 12.57 -1.41 6.70
N LEU A 264 13.53 -2.33 6.76
CA LEU A 264 14.52 -2.52 5.71
C LEU A 264 13.94 -3.47 4.65
N THR A 265 14.21 -3.20 3.39
CA THR A 265 13.86 -4.12 2.29
C THR A 265 14.94 -5.18 2.09
N MET A 266 14.74 -6.09 1.13
CA MET A 266 15.79 -7.03 0.73
C MET A 266 16.99 -6.33 0.08
N VAL A 267 16.83 -5.07 -0.33
CA VAL A 267 17.88 -4.24 -0.90
C VAL A 267 18.49 -3.37 0.19
N GLU A 268 19.77 -3.56 0.47
CA GLU A 268 20.50 -2.75 1.46
C GLU A 268 20.41 -1.25 1.14
N GLY A 269 20.21 -0.44 2.20
CA GLY A 269 20.11 1.01 2.08
C GLY A 269 18.74 1.50 1.59
N ILE A 270 17.79 0.60 1.30
CA ILE A 270 16.42 0.99 0.92
C ILE A 270 15.44 0.54 2.00
N TYR A 271 14.78 1.52 2.60
CA TYR A 271 13.79 1.36 3.66
C TYR A 271 12.39 1.62 3.14
N ILE A 272 11.41 1.02 3.78
CA ILE A 272 9.98 1.27 3.54
C ILE A 272 9.34 1.80 4.82
N ALA A 273 8.38 2.72 4.67
CA ALA A 273 7.64 3.25 5.80
C ALA A 273 6.21 3.64 5.40
N GLY A 274 5.27 3.37 6.29
CA GLY A 274 3.87 3.74 6.11
C GLY A 274 3.06 2.79 5.25
N ALA A 275 1.94 3.28 4.74
CA ALA A 275 0.93 2.46 4.07
C ALA A 275 1.35 1.85 2.71
N CYS A 276 2.55 2.12 2.23
CA CYS A 276 3.13 1.41 1.09
C CYS A 276 3.54 -0.04 1.43
N GLN A 277 3.72 -0.34 2.72
CA GLN A 277 3.99 -1.69 3.24
C GLN A 277 2.70 -2.49 3.51
N GLY A 278 1.59 -1.79 3.73
CA GLY A 278 0.30 -2.42 4.01
C GLY A 278 -0.66 -1.44 4.69
N PRO A 279 -1.93 -1.82 4.83
CA PRO A 279 -2.90 -1.01 5.53
C PRO A 279 -2.50 -0.75 6.98
N MET A 280 -2.38 0.52 7.38
CA MET A 280 -2.05 0.92 8.75
C MET A 280 -2.61 2.28 9.13
N ALA A 281 -2.81 2.51 10.42
CA ALA A 281 -3.29 3.76 10.97
C ALA A 281 -2.18 4.82 11.09
N ILE A 282 -2.56 6.07 11.24
CA ILE A 282 -1.62 7.21 11.36
C ILE A 282 -0.57 7.00 12.46
N PRO A 283 -0.89 6.55 13.69
CA PRO A 283 0.11 6.34 14.73
C PRO A 283 1.18 5.33 14.34
N GLU A 284 0.79 4.23 13.68
CA GLU A 284 1.71 3.21 13.17
C GLU A 284 2.60 3.77 12.07
N THR A 285 2.01 4.53 11.13
CA THR A 285 2.73 5.18 10.03
C THR A 285 3.79 6.15 10.55
N VAL A 286 3.45 6.97 11.56
CA VAL A 286 4.38 7.91 12.20
C VAL A 286 5.50 7.16 12.92
N ALA A 287 5.18 6.09 13.64
CA ALA A 287 6.18 5.26 14.32
C ALA A 287 7.15 4.60 13.30
N GLN A 288 6.64 4.11 12.18
CA GLN A 288 7.49 3.57 11.11
C GLN A 288 8.38 4.64 10.47
N GLY A 289 7.84 5.82 10.20
CA GLY A 289 8.63 6.93 9.65
C GLY A 289 9.78 7.34 10.58
N ALA A 290 9.50 7.46 11.88
CA ALA A 290 10.52 7.74 12.90
C ALA A 290 11.54 6.59 13.02
N GLY A 291 11.09 5.34 12.99
CA GLY A 291 11.95 4.16 13.03
C GLY A 291 12.87 4.07 11.81
N ALA A 292 12.35 4.30 10.60
CA ALA A 292 13.15 4.31 9.37
C ALA A 292 14.21 5.43 9.42
N ALA A 293 13.84 6.63 9.86
CA ALA A 293 14.78 7.73 10.00
C ALA A 293 15.90 7.42 11.03
N ALA A 294 15.56 6.81 12.16
CA ALA A 294 16.54 6.41 13.18
C ALA A 294 17.49 5.34 12.65
N ARG A 295 17.00 4.34 11.89
CA ARG A 295 17.83 3.31 11.26
C ARG A 295 18.80 3.92 10.24
N VAL A 296 18.31 4.79 9.37
CA VAL A 296 19.13 5.52 8.39
C VAL A 296 20.19 6.38 9.08
N ALA A 297 19.80 7.15 10.11
CA ALA A 297 20.74 7.97 10.87
C ALA A 297 21.85 7.13 11.54
N GLY A 298 21.50 5.95 12.08
CA GLY A 298 22.46 5.01 12.63
C GLY A 298 23.47 4.52 11.62
N MET A 299 23.02 4.15 10.40
CA MET A 299 23.91 3.71 9.32
C MET A 299 24.84 4.84 8.84
N ILE A 300 24.29 6.04 8.65
CA ILE A 300 25.10 7.21 8.24
C ILE A 300 26.15 7.53 9.31
N GLY A 301 25.77 7.44 10.59
CA GLY A 301 26.67 7.70 11.72
C GLY A 301 27.82 6.68 11.83
N GLN A 302 27.60 5.43 11.42
CA GLN A 302 28.63 4.40 11.38
C GLN A 302 29.64 4.58 10.23
N GLY A 303 29.26 5.28 9.15
CA GLY A 303 30.09 5.54 7.98
C GLY A 303 30.43 4.29 7.16
N THR A 304 29.99 3.11 7.59
CA THR A 304 30.23 1.82 6.93
C THR A 304 28.99 0.96 6.97
N VAL A 305 28.78 0.16 5.93
CA VAL A 305 27.69 -0.82 5.84
C VAL A 305 28.27 -2.21 5.86
N VAL A 306 27.81 -3.05 6.79
CA VAL A 306 28.13 -4.47 6.81
C VAL A 306 27.20 -5.16 5.81
N MET A 307 27.77 -5.66 4.73
CA MET A 307 27.01 -6.37 3.69
C MET A 307 27.06 -7.88 3.91
N GLU A 308 25.99 -8.57 3.50
CA GLU A 308 25.97 -10.03 3.43
C GLU A 308 27.17 -10.54 2.58
N PRO A 309 28.00 -11.42 3.09
CA PRO A 309 29.17 -11.93 2.38
C PRO A 309 28.82 -12.91 1.24
N ILE A 310 27.59 -13.44 1.21
CA ILE A 310 27.12 -14.33 0.16
C ILE A 310 26.85 -13.51 -1.10
N LYS A 311 27.82 -13.46 -2.00
CA LYS A 311 27.77 -12.71 -3.25
C LYS A 311 28.09 -13.62 -4.43
N ALA A 312 27.54 -13.30 -5.59
CA ALA A 312 27.99 -13.93 -6.82
C ALA A 312 29.35 -13.33 -7.25
N HIS A 313 30.22 -14.16 -7.81
CA HIS A 313 31.49 -13.77 -8.41
C HIS A 313 31.55 -14.29 -9.84
N ILE A 314 31.93 -13.43 -10.78
CA ILE A 314 32.11 -13.81 -12.19
C ILE A 314 33.60 -13.90 -12.50
N ASP A 315 34.02 -15.07 -12.95
CA ASP A 315 35.34 -15.32 -13.47
C ASP A 315 35.39 -14.77 -14.91
N ALA A 316 36.13 -13.68 -15.10
CA ALA A 316 36.21 -12.99 -16.38
C ALA A 316 36.85 -13.86 -17.48
N GLU A 317 37.77 -14.79 -17.13
CA GLU A 317 38.42 -15.68 -18.10
C GLU A 317 37.47 -16.74 -18.65
N LYS A 318 36.48 -17.16 -17.84
CA LYS A 318 35.44 -18.14 -18.22
C LYS A 318 34.19 -17.49 -18.79
N CYS A 319 34.05 -16.19 -18.63
CA CYS A 319 32.83 -15.47 -19.06
C CYS A 319 32.76 -15.41 -20.60
N SER A 320 31.72 -16.01 -21.17
CA SER A 320 31.47 -15.98 -22.62
C SER A 320 30.80 -14.69 -23.13
N GLY A 321 30.49 -13.74 -22.27
CA GLY A 321 29.83 -12.49 -22.65
C GLY A 321 28.37 -12.62 -23.11
N CYS A 322 27.69 -13.74 -22.83
CA CYS A 322 26.33 -14.04 -23.32
C CYS A 322 25.23 -13.18 -22.74
N ARG A 323 25.50 -12.39 -21.69
CA ARG A 323 24.55 -11.47 -21.00
C ARG A 323 23.31 -12.10 -20.38
N ILE A 324 23.19 -13.41 -20.32
CA ILE A 324 22.03 -14.09 -19.69
C ILE A 324 21.87 -13.63 -18.23
N CYS A 325 22.97 -13.59 -17.48
CA CYS A 325 22.98 -13.16 -16.09
C CYS A 325 22.54 -11.70 -15.88
N ASN A 326 22.84 -10.80 -16.83
CA ASN A 326 22.40 -9.40 -16.79
C ASN A 326 20.86 -9.29 -16.87
N ASN A 327 20.24 -10.09 -17.76
CA ASN A 327 18.79 -10.07 -17.95
C ASN A 327 18.04 -10.75 -16.83
N LEU A 328 18.63 -11.78 -16.21
CA LEU A 328 18.01 -12.56 -15.14
C LEU A 328 18.13 -11.90 -13.76
N CYS A 329 19.09 -10.98 -13.56
CA CYS A 329 19.31 -10.38 -12.26
C CYS A 329 18.17 -9.42 -11.87
N PRO A 330 17.31 -9.77 -10.88
CA PRO A 330 16.20 -8.90 -10.47
C PRO A 330 16.70 -7.62 -9.78
N TYR A 331 17.91 -7.66 -9.22
CA TYR A 331 18.51 -6.54 -8.49
C TYR A 331 19.38 -5.63 -9.38
N LYS A 332 19.46 -5.90 -10.68
CA LYS A 332 20.34 -5.17 -11.62
C LYS A 332 21.80 -5.07 -11.14
N ALA A 333 22.22 -6.06 -10.38
CA ALA A 333 23.53 -6.13 -9.76
C ALA A 333 24.64 -6.62 -10.71
N ILE A 334 24.36 -6.78 -12.00
CA ILE A 334 25.34 -7.26 -12.98
C ILE A 334 25.42 -6.26 -14.13
N VAL A 335 26.60 -5.73 -14.36
CA VAL A 335 26.91 -4.84 -15.49
C VAL A 335 27.69 -5.59 -16.56
N TYR A 336 27.52 -5.18 -17.80
CA TYR A 336 28.32 -5.71 -18.92
C TYR A 336 29.31 -4.66 -19.39
N HIS A 337 30.56 -5.08 -19.56
CA HIS A 337 31.64 -4.25 -20.07
C HIS A 337 31.84 -4.53 -21.55
N GLU A 338 31.52 -3.57 -22.39
CA GLU A 338 31.59 -3.69 -23.85
C GLU A 338 33.08 -3.81 -24.35
N ASP A 339 34.00 -3.17 -23.66
CA ASP A 339 35.44 -3.20 -23.95
C ASP A 339 36.06 -4.58 -23.71
N ARG A 340 35.70 -5.21 -22.59
CA ARG A 340 36.23 -6.53 -22.18
C ARG A 340 35.34 -7.69 -22.61
N LYS A 341 34.12 -7.42 -23.07
CA LYS A 341 33.06 -8.37 -23.44
C LYS A 341 32.73 -9.36 -22.32
N VAL A 342 32.78 -8.92 -21.08
CA VAL A 342 32.45 -9.71 -19.89
C VAL A 342 31.45 -9.01 -19.02
N SER A 343 30.73 -9.80 -18.21
CA SER A 343 29.84 -9.27 -17.16
C SER A 343 30.59 -9.22 -15.83
N GLU A 344 30.25 -8.26 -14.98
CA GLU A 344 30.80 -8.06 -13.64
C GLU A 344 29.69 -7.84 -12.62
N VAL A 345 29.86 -8.37 -11.40
CA VAL A 345 28.90 -8.22 -10.31
C VAL A 345 29.22 -6.96 -9.50
N ILE A 346 28.26 -6.07 -9.39
CA ILE A 346 28.30 -4.95 -8.43
C ILE A 346 27.98 -5.52 -7.05
N SER A 347 29.01 -5.76 -6.24
CA SER A 347 28.89 -6.42 -4.94
C SER A 347 27.91 -5.72 -4.00
N ALA A 348 27.81 -4.39 -4.05
CA ALA A 348 26.87 -3.60 -3.24
C ALA A 348 25.39 -3.90 -3.55
N LEU A 349 25.07 -4.28 -4.79
CA LEU A 349 23.70 -4.56 -5.24
C LEU A 349 23.36 -6.06 -5.20
N CYS A 350 24.37 -6.93 -5.15
CA CYS A 350 24.17 -8.38 -5.20
C CYS A 350 23.58 -8.88 -3.88
N GLN A 351 22.43 -9.56 -3.96
CA GLN A 351 21.74 -10.17 -2.82
C GLN A 351 22.02 -11.69 -2.67
N GLY A 352 22.98 -12.24 -3.41
CA GLY A 352 23.39 -13.63 -3.25
C GLY A 352 22.34 -14.70 -3.62
N CYS A 353 21.28 -14.35 -4.36
CA CYS A 353 20.16 -15.24 -4.67
C CYS A 353 20.51 -16.48 -5.52
N GLY A 354 21.68 -16.51 -6.14
CA GLY A 354 22.18 -17.66 -6.92
C GLY A 354 21.59 -17.84 -8.32
N THR A 355 20.57 -17.08 -8.73
CA THR A 355 19.89 -17.21 -10.04
C THR A 355 20.89 -17.15 -11.21
N CYS A 356 21.81 -16.21 -11.17
CA CYS A 356 22.85 -16.06 -12.21
C CYS A 356 23.85 -17.22 -12.19
N VAL A 357 24.14 -17.82 -11.02
CA VAL A 357 25.02 -18.99 -10.88
C VAL A 357 24.41 -20.19 -11.58
N ALA A 358 23.11 -20.45 -11.31
CA ALA A 358 22.39 -21.57 -11.89
C ALA A 358 22.22 -21.44 -13.42
N ALA A 359 22.10 -20.21 -13.93
CA ALA A 359 21.81 -19.95 -15.34
C ALA A 359 23.06 -19.75 -16.22
N CYS A 360 24.27 -19.76 -15.65
CA CYS A 360 25.50 -19.49 -16.42
C CYS A 360 25.91 -20.68 -17.26
N PRO A 361 25.81 -20.63 -18.60
CA PRO A 361 26.15 -21.77 -19.47
C PRO A 361 27.65 -22.10 -19.50
N SER A 362 28.53 -21.12 -19.26
CA SER A 362 29.98 -21.30 -19.22
C SER A 362 30.51 -21.66 -17.82
N ALA A 363 29.58 -21.80 -16.80
CA ALA A 363 29.98 -22.02 -15.41
C ALA A 363 30.96 -20.96 -14.86
N ALA A 364 30.96 -19.76 -15.42
CA ALA A 364 31.82 -18.66 -15.03
C ALA A 364 31.40 -18.00 -13.71
N ILE A 365 30.18 -18.26 -13.21
CA ILE A 365 29.64 -17.60 -12.02
C ILE A 365 29.64 -18.59 -10.85
N THR A 366 30.15 -18.14 -9.71
CA THR A 366 30.15 -18.89 -8.46
C THR A 366 29.51 -18.05 -7.35
N GLY A 367 28.85 -18.69 -6.40
CA GLY A 367 28.38 -18.05 -5.16
C GLY A 367 29.48 -18.13 -4.09
N ALA A 368 29.79 -17.01 -3.44
CA ALA A 368 30.62 -17.03 -2.24
C ALA A 368 29.96 -17.93 -1.19
N HIS A 369 30.75 -18.73 -0.48
CA HIS A 369 30.32 -19.74 0.48
C HIS A 369 29.56 -20.95 -0.09
N PHE A 370 29.26 -20.98 -1.40
CA PHE A 370 28.54 -22.06 -2.08
C PHE A 370 29.32 -22.59 -3.30
N THR A 371 30.63 -22.60 -3.21
CA THR A 371 31.45 -23.26 -4.23
C THR A 371 31.26 -24.77 -4.18
N ARG A 372 31.45 -25.47 -5.30
CA ARG A 372 31.33 -26.95 -5.37
C ARG A 372 32.10 -27.66 -4.26
N ARG A 373 33.34 -27.20 -3.98
CA ARG A 373 34.19 -27.76 -2.93
C ARG A 373 33.56 -27.59 -1.53
N GLN A 374 33.00 -26.41 -1.25
CA GLN A 374 32.36 -26.12 0.03
C GLN A 374 31.08 -26.95 0.21
N LEU A 375 30.26 -27.06 -0.83
CA LEU A 375 29.04 -27.88 -0.79
C LEU A 375 29.37 -29.37 -0.58
N MET A 376 30.39 -29.88 -1.28
CA MET A 376 30.85 -31.28 -1.09
C MET A 376 31.36 -31.50 0.34
N ALA A 377 32.14 -30.58 0.89
CA ALA A 377 32.61 -30.68 2.26
C ALA A 377 31.45 -30.68 3.29
N GLN A 378 30.39 -29.91 3.05
CA GLN A 378 29.18 -29.93 3.88
C GLN A 378 28.47 -31.30 3.80
N VAL A 379 28.30 -31.84 2.59
CA VAL A 379 27.73 -33.18 2.39
C VAL A 379 28.58 -34.26 3.09
N GLU A 380 29.89 -34.21 2.94
CA GLU A 380 30.80 -35.13 3.62
C GLU A 380 30.69 -34.99 5.15
N GLY A 381 30.60 -33.77 5.69
CA GLY A 381 30.39 -33.53 7.11
C GLY A 381 29.06 -34.08 7.64
N ILE A 382 27.97 -33.89 6.90
CA ILE A 382 26.65 -34.47 7.27
C ILE A 382 26.69 -35.97 7.25
N LEU A 383 27.38 -36.60 6.31
CA LEU A 383 27.48 -38.04 6.18
C LEU A 383 28.51 -38.66 7.13
N TRP A 384 29.33 -37.87 7.80
CA TRP A 384 30.37 -38.38 8.70
C TRP A 384 29.81 -39.21 9.84
N ASP A 385 28.81 -38.71 10.54
CA ASP A 385 28.15 -39.41 11.66
C ASP A 385 27.44 -40.67 11.20
N VAL A 386 26.79 -40.65 10.03
CA VAL A 386 26.14 -41.82 9.43
C VAL A 386 27.18 -42.93 9.13
N ARG A 387 28.32 -42.55 8.55
CA ARG A 387 29.42 -43.49 8.26
C ARG A 387 30.01 -44.11 9.54
N GLN A 388 30.19 -43.30 10.59
CA GLN A 388 30.65 -43.76 11.90
C GLN A 388 29.69 -44.75 12.49
N THR A 389 28.38 -44.46 12.48
CA THR A 389 27.34 -45.33 13.01
C THR A 389 27.29 -46.64 12.23
N MET A 390 27.31 -46.58 10.90
CA MET A 390 27.35 -47.82 10.06
C MET A 390 28.62 -48.64 10.27
N ALA A 391 29.76 -48.02 10.48
CA ALA A 391 31.02 -48.73 10.78
C ALA A 391 30.98 -49.41 12.17
N MET A 392 30.38 -48.76 13.16
CA MET A 392 30.19 -49.34 14.49
C MET A 392 29.22 -50.53 14.47
N GLU A 393 28.11 -50.43 13.73
CA GLU A 393 27.15 -51.52 13.55
C GLU A 393 27.77 -52.69 12.80
N ALA A 394 28.55 -52.44 11.75
CA ALA A 394 29.27 -53.51 11.01
C ALA A 394 30.30 -54.21 11.87
N SER A 395 31.03 -53.47 12.72
CA SER A 395 32.00 -54.06 13.66
C SER A 395 31.33 -54.88 14.79
N ALA A 396 30.17 -54.43 15.27
CA ALA A 396 29.38 -55.18 16.26
C ALA A 396 28.80 -56.48 15.69
N GLN A 397 28.36 -56.47 14.42
CA GLN A 397 27.87 -57.68 13.73
C GLN A 397 28.99 -58.71 13.47
N SER A 398 30.20 -58.26 13.18
CA SER A 398 31.35 -59.18 12.99
C SER A 398 31.87 -59.78 14.30
N ALA A 399 31.69 -59.09 15.42
CA ALA A 399 32.10 -59.60 16.75
C ALA A 399 31.05 -60.54 17.40
N GLY A 400 29.83 -60.61 16.90
CA GLY A 400 28.77 -61.49 17.37
C GLY A 400 28.66 -62.82 16.61
N SER A 401 29.52 -63.07 15.63
CA SER A 401 29.54 -64.27 14.79
C SER A 401 30.70 -65.23 15.09
N GLU A 402 31.43 -65.00 16.15
CA GLU A 402 32.40 -65.98 16.76
C GLU A 402 31.76 -66.55 18.03
#